data_b480661451caeb86517d466aaa76f36e
#
_entry.id   b480661451caeb86517d466aaa76f36e
#
_cell.length_a   1.000
_cell.length_b   1.000
_cell.length_c   1.000
_cell.angle_alpha   90.00
_cell.angle_beta   90.00
_cell.angle_gamma   90.00
#
_symmetry.space_group_name_H-M   'P 1'
#
loop_
_entity.id
_entity.type
_entity.pdbx_description
1 polymer ?
#
loop_
_entity_poly.entity_id
_entity_poly.type
_entity_poly.pdbx_seq_one_letter_code
_entity_poly.pdbx_strand_id
1 'polypeptide(L)'
;MKIKYIFLIIILIFAMFCLSGCYDAKGIETLAYAVALGIDKGENNTIRLTLQFAVPTSSDSSSSSAQTSDSTVIYVDCSTIDSGISLINSYLSKKVNLSHCKAIVISETLAYEGISEYIYTLVNNVEIRPDCYIVISRCDAYDFLNNSTPTLESVSARYYELILNSSEYTGFTETIYLSNFYRNILSSTQQPVAILGRGKYF
;
A
#
# COMPACT_ATOMS: atom_id res chain seq x y z
N MET A 1 -40.57 -40.01 -24.48
CA MET A 1 -40.12 -39.80 -23.09
C MET A 1 -38.60 -39.89 -22.92
N LYS A 2 -37.91 -40.92 -23.45
CA LYS A 2 -36.46 -41.14 -23.25
C LYS A 2 -35.55 -40.01 -23.75
N ILE A 3 -35.88 -39.33 -24.88
CA ILE A 3 -35.07 -38.25 -25.46
C ILE A 3 -35.02 -37.01 -24.55
N LYS A 4 -36.11 -36.67 -23.84
CA LYS A 4 -36.16 -35.55 -22.91
C LYS A 4 -35.21 -35.75 -21.69
N TYR A 5 -35.09 -36.99 -21.22
CA TYR A 5 -34.16 -37.32 -20.10
C TYR A 5 -32.71 -37.28 -20.56
N ILE A 6 -32.41 -37.70 -21.80
CA ILE A 6 -31.05 -37.60 -22.36
C ILE A 6 -30.62 -36.14 -22.47
N PHE A 7 -31.52 -35.28 -23.01
CA PHE A 7 -31.24 -33.84 -23.10
C PHE A 7 -31.03 -33.17 -21.73
N LEU A 8 -31.81 -33.58 -20.73
CA LEU A 8 -31.67 -33.06 -19.36
C LEU A 8 -30.35 -33.51 -18.72
N ILE A 9 -29.90 -34.73 -18.97
CA ILE A 9 -28.60 -35.24 -18.50
C ILE A 9 -27.44 -34.47 -19.16
N ILE A 10 -27.52 -34.16 -20.44
CA ILE A 10 -26.49 -33.40 -21.17
C ILE A 10 -26.39 -31.99 -20.61
N ILE A 11 -27.53 -31.32 -20.33
CA ILE A 11 -27.56 -30.00 -19.70
C ILE A 11 -26.95 -30.04 -18.29
N LEU A 12 -27.24 -31.08 -17.49
CA LEU A 12 -26.71 -31.23 -16.15
C LEU A 12 -25.19 -31.42 -16.16
N ILE A 13 -24.67 -32.24 -17.11
CA ILE A 13 -23.23 -32.43 -17.27
C ILE A 13 -22.55 -31.12 -17.72
N PHE A 14 -23.15 -30.38 -18.67
CA PHE A 14 -22.64 -29.09 -19.12
C PHE A 14 -22.63 -28.06 -17.97
N ALA A 15 -23.68 -28.03 -17.16
CA ALA A 15 -23.73 -27.17 -15.96
C ALA A 15 -22.62 -27.51 -14.96
N MET A 16 -22.29 -28.78 -14.75
CA MET A 16 -21.17 -29.18 -13.88
C MET A 16 -19.80 -28.69 -14.40
N PHE A 17 -19.59 -28.65 -15.71
CA PHE A 17 -18.36 -28.08 -16.29
C PHE A 17 -18.28 -26.55 -16.14
N CYS A 18 -19.40 -25.84 -16.11
CA CYS A 18 -19.45 -24.40 -15.89
C CYS A 18 -19.25 -24.00 -14.42
N LEU A 19 -19.39 -24.91 -13.45
CA LEU A 19 -19.21 -24.68 -12.03
C LEU A 19 -17.77 -24.92 -11.55
N SER A 20 -16.80 -25.24 -12.44
CA SER A 20 -15.39 -25.28 -12.06
C SER A 20 -14.91 -23.89 -11.68
N GLY A 21 -15.01 -23.58 -10.38
CA GLY A 21 -14.69 -22.29 -9.80
C GLY A 21 -13.19 -22.00 -9.74
N CYS A 22 -12.85 -20.79 -9.39
CA CYS A 22 -11.51 -20.22 -9.31
C CYS A 22 -10.53 -21.12 -8.50
N TYR A 23 -9.57 -21.69 -9.19
CA TYR A 23 -8.49 -22.51 -8.60
C TYR A 23 -7.40 -21.66 -7.91
N ASP A 24 -7.34 -20.34 -8.16
CA ASP A 24 -6.25 -19.44 -7.68
C ASP A 24 -6.65 -18.63 -6.44
N ALA A 25 -7.44 -19.18 -5.54
CA ALA A 25 -7.73 -18.55 -4.26
C ALA A 25 -6.52 -18.68 -3.31
N LYS A 26 -5.73 -17.61 -3.17
CA LYS A 26 -4.66 -17.53 -2.15
C LYS A 26 -5.28 -17.29 -0.79
N GLY A 27 -4.87 -18.07 0.20
CA GLY A 27 -5.31 -17.87 1.58
C GLY A 27 -4.80 -16.53 2.13
N ILE A 28 -5.63 -15.81 2.86
CA ILE A 28 -5.30 -14.51 3.47
C ILE A 28 -4.08 -14.62 4.39
N GLU A 29 -3.89 -15.77 5.01
CA GLU A 29 -2.78 -16.10 5.92
C GLU A 29 -1.42 -16.15 5.22
N THR A 30 -1.39 -16.30 3.90
CA THR A 30 -0.14 -16.36 3.10
C THR A 30 0.34 -15.00 2.62
N LEU A 31 -0.41 -13.93 2.90
CA LEU A 31 -0.12 -12.58 2.45
C LEU A 31 0.35 -11.69 3.61
N ALA A 32 1.34 -10.84 3.32
CA ALA A 32 1.76 -9.74 4.17
C ALA A 32 1.23 -8.43 3.58
N TYR A 33 0.25 -7.84 4.25
CA TYR A 33 -0.38 -6.61 3.77
C TYR A 33 0.44 -5.39 4.18
N ALA A 34 1.03 -4.71 3.19
CA ALA A 34 1.68 -3.43 3.41
C ALA A 34 0.61 -2.33 3.52
N VAL A 35 0.71 -1.52 4.57
CA VAL A 35 -0.22 -0.41 4.85
C VAL A 35 0.34 0.94 4.39
N ALA A 36 1.66 1.04 4.30
CA ALA A 36 2.34 2.20 3.73
C ALA A 36 3.61 1.78 3.00
N LEU A 37 3.99 2.59 2.01
CA LEU A 37 5.17 2.41 1.18
C LEU A 37 6.02 3.68 1.25
N GLY A 38 7.31 3.55 1.52
CA GLY A 38 8.27 4.65 1.55
C GLY A 38 9.29 4.52 0.42
N ILE A 39 9.68 5.66 -0.16
CA ILE A 39 10.73 5.72 -1.18
C ILE A 39 11.71 6.83 -0.79
N ASP A 40 12.94 6.42 -0.55
CA ASP A 40 14.06 7.29 -0.27
C ASP A 40 15.10 7.21 -1.38
N LYS A 41 15.96 8.23 -1.44
CA LYS A 41 17.17 8.15 -2.23
C LYS A 41 18.12 7.13 -1.57
N GLY A 42 18.53 6.13 -2.33
CA GLY A 42 19.57 5.18 -1.94
C GLY A 42 20.96 5.65 -2.33
N GLU A 43 21.95 4.81 -2.02
CA GLU A 43 23.34 5.01 -2.45
C GLU A 43 23.52 4.57 -3.92
N ASN A 44 24.55 5.12 -4.60
CA ASN A 44 24.95 4.69 -5.95
C ASN A 44 23.81 4.66 -6.99
N ASN A 45 22.98 5.71 -7.03
CA ASN A 45 21.86 5.81 -7.97
C ASN A 45 20.76 4.73 -7.77
N THR A 46 20.64 4.20 -6.58
CA THR A 46 19.55 3.30 -6.17
C THR A 46 18.47 4.08 -5.39
N ILE A 47 17.38 3.39 -5.11
CA ILE A 47 16.35 3.86 -4.17
C ILE A 47 16.32 2.92 -2.96
N ARG A 48 15.91 3.45 -1.81
CA ARG A 48 15.52 2.64 -0.67
C ARG A 48 14.01 2.50 -0.67
N LEU A 49 13.54 1.28 -0.86
CA LEU A 49 12.14 0.94 -0.74
C LEU A 49 11.85 0.49 0.68
N THR A 50 10.90 1.13 1.33
CA THR A 50 10.44 0.82 2.69
C THR A 50 9.00 0.36 2.64
N LEU A 51 8.67 -0.75 3.31
CA LEU A 51 7.30 -1.21 3.46
C LEU A 51 6.96 -1.33 4.95
N GLN A 52 5.82 -0.77 5.33
CA GLN A 52 5.24 -0.93 6.65
C GLN A 52 4.09 -1.93 6.59
N PHE A 53 4.19 -3.00 7.37
CA PHE A 53 3.20 -4.07 7.45
C PHE A 53 2.35 -3.95 8.69
N ALA A 54 1.04 -4.21 8.56
CA ALA A 54 0.17 -4.43 9.70
C ALA A 54 0.41 -5.84 10.25
N VAL A 55 0.66 -5.96 11.55
CA VAL A 55 0.73 -7.25 12.24
C VAL A 55 -0.62 -7.46 12.92
N PRO A 56 -1.37 -8.54 12.58
CA PRO A 56 -2.62 -8.85 13.27
C PRO A 56 -2.33 -9.20 14.73
N THR A 57 -2.83 -8.41 15.66
CA THR A 57 -2.80 -8.74 17.09
C THR A 57 -3.94 -9.72 17.39
N SER A 58 -3.59 -10.92 17.88
CA SER A 58 -4.59 -11.84 18.41
C SER A 58 -5.17 -11.24 19.70
N SER A 59 -6.49 -11.07 19.75
CA SER A 59 -7.25 -10.46 20.86
C SER A 59 -7.31 -11.31 22.14
N ASP A 60 -6.46 -12.32 22.33
CA ASP A 60 -6.53 -13.27 23.45
C ASP A 60 -5.68 -12.92 24.67
N SER A 61 -5.07 -11.74 24.73
CA SER A 61 -4.39 -11.32 25.95
C SER A 61 -5.12 -10.18 26.64
N SER A 62 -5.96 -10.54 27.61
CA SER A 62 -6.54 -9.66 28.63
C SER A 62 -5.47 -9.15 29.61
N SER A 63 -4.49 -8.40 29.14
CA SER A 63 -3.58 -7.66 29.99
C SER A 63 -3.53 -6.21 29.52
N SER A 64 -4.03 -5.35 30.39
CA SER A 64 -4.04 -3.90 30.33
C SER A 64 -2.61 -3.32 30.28
N SER A 65 -2.00 -3.29 29.12
CA SER A 65 -0.81 -2.47 28.88
C SER A 65 -0.97 -1.83 27.50
N ALA A 66 -0.60 -0.57 27.40
CA ALA A 66 -0.75 0.34 26.27
C ALA A 66 -0.76 -0.38 24.91
N GLN A 67 -1.82 -0.20 24.14
CA GLN A 67 -1.94 -0.68 22.75
C GLN A 67 -0.83 -0.04 21.91
N THR A 68 0.30 -0.69 21.84
CA THR A 68 1.28 -0.41 20.80
C THR A 68 0.70 -0.97 19.50
N SER A 69 0.49 -0.09 18.54
CA SER A 69 0.13 -0.50 17.18
C SER A 69 1.27 -1.37 16.65
N ASP A 70 1.05 -2.69 16.57
CA ASP A 70 2.04 -3.61 16.04
C ASP A 70 2.14 -3.41 14.53
N SER A 71 3.12 -2.63 14.12
CA SER A 71 3.53 -2.52 12.73
C SER A 71 5.01 -2.87 12.61
N THR A 72 5.35 -3.58 11.56
CA THR A 72 6.74 -3.92 11.23
C THR A 72 7.16 -3.14 10.00
N VAL A 73 8.30 -2.45 10.07
CA VAL A 73 8.87 -1.70 8.95
C VAL A 73 10.08 -2.46 8.42
N ILE A 74 10.10 -2.71 7.11
CA ILE A 74 11.17 -3.42 6.40
C ILE A 74 11.61 -2.55 5.25
N TYR A 75 12.91 -2.46 5.00
CA TYR A 75 13.45 -1.73 3.86
C TYR A 75 14.49 -2.55 3.09
N VAL A 76 14.72 -2.14 1.85
CA VAL A 76 15.73 -2.69 0.97
C VAL A 76 16.25 -1.62 0.00
N ASP A 77 17.52 -1.62 -0.29
CA ASP A 77 18.11 -0.79 -1.34
C ASP A 77 18.00 -1.54 -2.67
N CYS A 78 17.46 -0.89 -3.70
CA CYS A 78 17.15 -1.51 -4.97
C CYS A 78 17.20 -0.50 -6.12
N SER A 79 17.25 -0.99 -7.35
CA SER A 79 17.26 -0.13 -8.54
C SER A 79 15.86 0.31 -8.99
N THR A 80 14.83 -0.49 -8.68
CA THR A 80 13.43 -0.20 -9.05
C THR A 80 12.48 -0.67 -7.95
N ILE A 81 11.28 -0.11 -7.90
CA ILE A 81 10.25 -0.50 -6.93
C ILE A 81 9.93 -2.00 -7.04
N ASP A 82 9.77 -2.51 -8.26
CA ASP A 82 9.43 -3.93 -8.48
C ASP A 82 10.54 -4.87 -8.07
N SER A 83 11.81 -4.49 -8.32
CA SER A 83 12.96 -5.27 -7.84
C SER A 83 13.04 -5.26 -6.32
N GLY A 84 12.72 -4.15 -5.68
CA GLY A 84 12.66 -4.04 -4.23
C GLY A 84 11.58 -4.93 -3.62
N ILE A 85 10.37 -4.93 -4.17
CA ILE A 85 9.30 -5.84 -3.76
C ILE A 85 9.72 -7.30 -3.92
N SER A 86 10.37 -7.64 -5.03
CA SER A 86 10.88 -9.00 -5.29
C SER A 86 11.95 -9.41 -4.28
N LEU A 87 12.88 -8.50 -3.94
CA LEU A 87 13.88 -8.72 -2.91
C LEU A 87 13.25 -8.94 -1.54
N ILE A 88 12.29 -8.10 -1.14
CA ILE A 88 11.58 -8.27 0.12
C ILE A 88 10.86 -9.62 0.17
N ASN A 89 10.21 -10.03 -0.93
CA ASN A 89 9.57 -11.34 -1.03
C ASN A 89 10.55 -12.52 -0.90
N SER A 90 11.84 -12.32 -1.18
CA SER A 90 12.84 -13.42 -1.12
C SER A 90 13.17 -13.84 0.31
N TYR A 91 12.95 -12.98 1.30
CA TYR A 91 13.27 -13.28 2.71
C TYR A 91 12.07 -13.20 3.66
N LEU A 92 10.90 -12.80 3.16
CA LEU A 92 9.66 -12.88 3.93
C LEU A 92 9.03 -14.28 3.83
N SER A 93 8.44 -14.73 4.93
CA SER A 93 7.66 -15.98 4.96
C SER A 93 6.29 -15.86 4.28
N LYS A 94 5.85 -14.64 3.96
CA LYS A 94 4.56 -14.34 3.33
C LYS A 94 4.79 -13.46 2.10
N LYS A 95 3.92 -13.59 1.10
CA LYS A 95 3.98 -12.75 -0.10
C LYS A 95 3.50 -11.33 0.24
N VAL A 96 4.29 -10.32 -0.15
CA VAL A 96 3.91 -8.90 -0.06
C VAL A 96 2.66 -8.66 -0.91
N ASN A 97 1.72 -7.94 -0.34
CA ASN A 97 0.51 -7.48 -1.02
C ASN A 97 0.28 -6.00 -0.72
N LEU A 98 0.15 -5.18 -1.75
CA LEU A 98 0.02 -3.73 -1.67
C LEU A 98 -1.44 -3.24 -1.73
N SER A 99 -2.43 -4.14 -1.82
CA SER A 99 -3.83 -3.76 -1.99
C SER A 99 -4.43 -2.98 -0.80
N HIS A 100 -3.78 -3.03 0.35
CA HIS A 100 -4.16 -2.29 1.55
C HIS A 100 -3.27 -1.08 1.82
N CYS A 101 -2.36 -0.75 0.89
CA CYS A 101 -1.52 0.43 0.99
C CYS A 101 -2.39 1.70 1.02
N LYS A 102 -2.24 2.50 2.06
CA LYS A 102 -2.99 3.75 2.26
C LYS A 102 -2.13 4.98 1.99
N ALA A 103 -0.85 4.93 2.30
CA ALA A 103 0.06 6.05 2.15
C ALA A 103 1.31 5.68 1.36
N ILE A 104 1.70 6.54 0.45
CA ILE A 104 2.98 6.51 -0.27
C ILE A 104 3.76 7.73 0.22
N VAL A 105 4.88 7.47 0.88
CA VAL A 105 5.74 8.49 1.46
C VAL A 105 7.01 8.58 0.64
N ILE A 106 7.34 9.78 0.17
CA ILE A 106 8.54 10.03 -0.63
C ILE A 106 9.38 11.08 0.11
N SER A 107 10.68 10.82 0.26
CA SER A 107 11.56 11.80 0.90
C SER A 107 11.69 13.06 0.07
N GLU A 108 11.79 14.21 0.74
CA GLU A 108 11.99 15.51 0.10
C GLU A 108 13.25 15.52 -0.77
N THR A 109 14.31 14.85 -0.34
CA THR A 109 15.57 14.70 -1.09
C THR A 109 15.36 14.04 -2.45
N LEU A 110 14.59 12.95 -2.49
CA LEU A 110 14.25 12.28 -3.74
C LEU A 110 13.29 13.12 -4.58
N ALA A 111 12.35 13.81 -3.94
CA ALA A 111 11.38 14.65 -4.63
C ALA A 111 12.05 15.82 -5.40
N TYR A 112 13.14 16.39 -4.89
CA TYR A 112 13.92 17.41 -5.58
C TYR A 112 14.66 16.90 -6.82
N GLU A 113 15.00 15.61 -6.87
CA GLU A 113 15.67 15.00 -8.03
C GLU A 113 14.68 14.62 -9.14
N GLY A 114 13.39 14.54 -8.81
CA GLY A 114 12.31 14.18 -9.72
C GLY A 114 11.72 12.80 -9.41
N ILE A 115 10.41 12.76 -9.31
CA ILE A 115 9.68 11.56 -8.89
C ILE A 115 8.71 11.00 -9.93
N SER A 116 8.66 11.61 -11.11
CA SER A 116 7.68 11.25 -12.14
C SER A 116 7.74 9.78 -12.54
N GLU A 117 8.93 9.20 -12.63
CA GLU A 117 9.14 7.80 -13.00
C GLU A 117 8.61 6.85 -11.91
N TYR A 118 8.86 7.18 -10.64
CA TYR A 118 8.35 6.39 -9.51
C TYR A 118 6.82 6.45 -9.43
N ILE A 119 6.24 7.63 -9.60
CA ILE A 119 4.78 7.81 -9.64
C ILE A 119 4.17 7.02 -10.79
N TYR A 120 4.79 7.04 -11.98
CA TYR A 120 4.35 6.25 -13.12
C TYR A 120 4.34 4.75 -12.80
N THR A 121 5.40 4.24 -12.19
CA THR A 121 5.50 2.82 -11.76
C THR A 121 4.42 2.47 -10.75
N LEU A 122 4.19 3.32 -9.74
CA LEU A 122 3.18 3.09 -8.71
C LEU A 122 1.75 3.06 -9.27
N VAL A 123 1.42 3.97 -10.19
CA VAL A 123 0.08 4.02 -10.82
C VAL A 123 -0.18 2.80 -11.69
N ASN A 124 0.85 2.24 -12.33
CA ASN A 124 0.72 1.06 -13.18
C ASN A 124 0.77 -0.27 -12.40
N ASN A 125 1.08 -0.24 -11.10
CA ASN A 125 1.04 -1.43 -10.28
C ASN A 125 -0.42 -1.80 -9.93
N VAL A 126 -0.84 -3.00 -10.35
CA VAL A 126 -2.24 -3.46 -10.22
C VAL A 126 -2.70 -3.67 -8.77
N GLU A 127 -1.77 -3.82 -7.83
CA GLU A 127 -2.09 -3.99 -6.42
C GLU A 127 -2.28 -2.64 -5.72
N ILE A 128 -1.67 -1.56 -6.22
CA ILE A 128 -1.75 -0.23 -5.60
C ILE A 128 -3.04 0.47 -6.03
N ARG A 129 -3.81 0.88 -5.05
CA ARG A 129 -5.07 1.57 -5.31
C ARG A 129 -4.83 3.03 -5.71
N PRO A 130 -5.60 3.57 -6.67
CA PRO A 130 -5.46 4.96 -7.11
C PRO A 130 -5.84 5.99 -6.04
N ASP A 131 -6.52 5.56 -4.97
CA ASP A 131 -6.90 6.36 -3.80
C ASP A 131 -5.86 6.31 -2.65
N CYS A 132 -4.65 5.80 -2.89
CA CYS A 132 -3.53 5.97 -1.96
C CYS A 132 -3.17 7.45 -1.80
N TYR A 133 -2.86 7.87 -0.59
CA TYR A 133 -2.41 9.23 -0.28
C TYR A 133 -0.93 9.40 -0.64
N ILE A 134 -0.58 10.57 -1.17
CA ILE A 134 0.81 10.96 -1.44
C ILE A 134 1.28 11.94 -0.37
N VAL A 135 2.43 11.62 0.23
CA VAL A 135 3.08 12.43 1.28
C VAL A 135 4.53 12.66 0.89
N ILE A 136 4.99 13.90 0.95
CA ILE A 136 6.41 14.23 0.90
C ILE A 136 6.91 14.38 2.31
N SER A 137 7.95 13.63 2.68
CA SER A 137 8.52 13.67 4.02
C SER A 137 9.79 14.50 4.06
N ARG A 138 9.93 15.42 5.03
CA ARG A 138 11.17 16.17 5.26
C ARG A 138 12.32 15.34 5.79
N CYS A 139 12.03 14.25 6.47
CA CYS A 139 13.01 13.22 6.83
C CYS A 139 12.94 12.07 5.84
N ASP A 140 13.82 11.10 5.99
CA ASP A 140 13.74 9.87 5.22
C ASP A 140 12.37 9.20 5.41
N ALA A 141 11.82 8.65 4.35
CA ALA A 141 10.53 7.96 4.39
C ALA A 141 10.59 6.76 5.34
N TYR A 142 11.74 6.09 5.43
CA TYR A 142 11.98 5.06 6.42
C TYR A 142 11.77 5.58 7.85
N ASP A 143 12.41 6.69 8.22
CA ASP A 143 12.28 7.29 9.55
C ASP A 143 10.86 7.77 9.81
N PHE A 144 10.21 8.33 8.80
CA PHE A 144 8.82 8.75 8.87
C PHE A 144 7.90 7.58 9.22
N LEU A 145 8.00 6.46 8.49
CA LEU A 145 7.17 5.28 8.69
C LEU A 145 7.49 4.57 10.01
N ASN A 146 8.78 4.47 10.36
CA ASN A 146 9.22 3.81 11.58
C ASN A 146 8.83 4.57 12.85
N ASN A 147 8.77 5.90 12.78
CA ASN A 147 8.39 6.76 13.90
C ASN A 147 6.90 7.11 13.95
N SER A 148 6.13 6.74 12.90
CA SER A 148 4.68 6.94 12.86
C SER A 148 3.98 5.95 13.78
N THR A 149 3.83 6.34 15.05
CA THR A 149 3.12 5.54 16.06
C THR A 149 1.74 6.13 16.28
N PRO A 150 0.66 5.46 15.88
CA PRO A 150 -0.70 5.89 16.18
C PRO A 150 -0.93 5.90 17.70
N THR A 151 -1.45 7.00 18.24
CA THR A 151 -1.74 7.12 19.67
C THR A 151 -3.17 6.74 20.03
N LEU A 152 -4.11 6.91 19.10
CA LEU A 152 -5.54 6.68 19.31
C LEU A 152 -6.11 5.52 18.49
N GLU A 153 -5.38 5.08 17.47
CA GLU A 153 -5.82 4.02 16.55
C GLU A 153 -4.93 2.79 16.70
N SER A 154 -5.53 1.62 16.85
CA SER A 154 -4.79 0.35 16.93
C SER A 154 -4.33 -0.15 15.54
N VAL A 155 -4.95 0.33 14.46
CA VAL A 155 -4.70 -0.10 13.09
C VAL A 155 -3.99 1.00 12.31
N SER A 156 -2.73 0.78 11.92
CA SER A 156 -1.92 1.77 11.19
C SER A 156 -2.56 2.23 9.88
N ALA A 157 -3.22 1.35 9.13
CA ALA A 157 -3.93 1.72 7.90
C ALA A 157 -5.04 2.75 8.17
N ARG A 158 -5.79 2.56 9.26
CA ARG A 158 -6.87 3.48 9.66
C ARG A 158 -6.31 4.82 10.11
N TYR A 159 -5.17 4.81 10.81
CA TYR A 159 -4.46 6.02 11.21
C TYR A 159 -4.10 6.89 9.99
N TYR A 160 -3.47 6.31 8.97
CA TYR A 160 -3.14 7.05 7.75
C TYR A 160 -4.39 7.60 7.05
N GLU A 161 -5.44 6.81 6.95
CA GLU A 161 -6.69 7.24 6.34
C GLU A 161 -7.28 8.46 7.06
N LEU A 162 -7.34 8.43 8.38
CA LEU A 162 -7.92 9.53 9.18
C LEU A 162 -7.07 10.79 9.15
N ILE A 163 -5.74 10.66 9.33
CA ILE A 163 -4.87 11.83 9.42
C ILE A 163 -4.67 12.52 8.07
N LEU A 164 -4.56 11.75 6.99
CA LEU A 164 -4.37 12.28 5.64
C LEU A 164 -5.67 12.80 5.00
N ASN A 165 -6.82 12.44 5.57
CA ASN A 165 -8.13 13.00 5.21
C ASN A 165 -8.58 14.13 6.14
N SER A 166 -7.70 14.63 7.01
CA SER A 166 -8.04 15.66 7.99
C SER A 166 -8.36 17.03 7.38
N SER A 167 -8.12 17.22 6.08
CA SER A 167 -8.50 18.44 5.34
C SER A 167 -9.99 18.78 5.46
N GLU A 168 -10.86 17.78 5.67
CA GLU A 168 -12.30 18.00 5.84
C GLU A 168 -12.65 18.90 7.04
N TYR A 169 -11.79 18.94 8.06
CA TYR A 169 -12.05 19.71 9.30
C TYR A 169 -10.91 20.58 9.78
N THR A 170 -9.69 20.45 9.27
CA THR A 170 -8.55 21.25 9.74
C THR A 170 -8.17 22.39 8.81
N GLY A 171 -8.32 22.22 7.50
CA GLY A 171 -7.87 23.17 6.48
C GLY A 171 -6.36 23.35 6.39
N PHE A 172 -5.54 22.62 7.16
CA PHE A 172 -4.08 22.72 7.12
C PHE A 172 -3.44 21.83 6.04
N THR A 173 -4.14 20.81 5.61
CA THR A 173 -3.68 19.86 4.60
C THR A 173 -4.71 19.73 3.50
N GLU A 174 -4.30 19.44 2.29
CA GLU A 174 -5.18 19.06 1.21
C GLU A 174 -5.07 17.55 1.00
N THR A 175 -6.20 16.87 0.84
CA THR A 175 -6.24 15.43 0.57
C THR A 175 -5.82 15.18 -0.87
N ILE A 176 -4.64 14.58 -1.07
CA ILE A 176 -4.09 14.30 -2.40
C ILE A 176 -3.93 12.79 -2.58
N TYR A 177 -4.61 12.27 -3.58
CA TYR A 177 -4.52 10.87 -4.00
C TYR A 177 -3.49 10.68 -5.12
N LEU A 178 -2.93 9.47 -5.20
CA LEU A 178 -1.99 9.07 -6.25
C LEU A 178 -2.52 9.38 -7.66
N SER A 179 -3.79 9.09 -7.93
CA SER A 179 -4.42 9.36 -9.21
C SER A 179 -4.48 10.85 -9.55
N ASN A 180 -4.77 11.70 -8.58
CA ASN A 180 -4.82 13.15 -8.78
C ASN A 180 -3.41 13.72 -8.98
N PHE A 181 -2.46 13.24 -8.17
CA PHE A 181 -1.06 13.65 -8.28
C PHE A 181 -0.47 13.30 -9.65
N TYR A 182 -0.69 12.06 -10.12
CA TYR A 182 -0.26 11.63 -11.44
C TYR A 182 -0.89 12.44 -12.58
N ARG A 183 -2.20 12.68 -12.51
CA ARG A 183 -2.90 13.52 -13.51
C ARG A 183 -2.30 14.93 -13.57
N ASN A 184 -1.95 15.50 -12.42
CA ASN A 184 -1.35 16.84 -12.37
C ASN A 184 0.09 16.85 -12.93
N ILE A 185 0.88 15.78 -12.74
CA ILE A 185 2.20 15.62 -13.40
C ILE A 185 2.05 15.66 -14.93
N LEU A 186 1.03 15.02 -15.47
CA LEU A 186 0.80 14.98 -16.93
C LEU A 186 0.16 16.26 -17.47
N SER A 187 -0.38 17.11 -16.61
CA SER A 187 -1.06 18.35 -17.01
C SER A 187 -0.04 19.43 -17.36
N SER A 188 -0.31 20.18 -18.43
CA SER A 188 0.45 21.40 -18.76
C SER A 188 -0.02 22.63 -17.98
N THR A 189 -1.16 22.56 -17.29
CA THR A 189 -1.83 23.71 -16.65
C THR A 189 -1.90 23.62 -15.13
N GLN A 190 -1.68 22.42 -14.56
CA GLN A 190 -1.74 22.16 -13.12
C GLN A 190 -0.40 21.63 -12.65
N GLN A 191 0.00 22.03 -11.45
CA GLN A 191 1.19 21.47 -10.82
C GLN A 191 0.78 20.42 -9.79
N PRO A 192 1.56 19.33 -9.64
CA PRO A 192 1.33 18.36 -8.59
C PRO A 192 1.63 18.99 -7.23
N VAL A 193 0.74 18.84 -6.29
CA VAL A 193 0.92 19.21 -4.88
C VAL A 193 0.80 17.96 -4.02
N ALA A 194 1.47 17.94 -2.88
CA ALA A 194 1.41 16.83 -1.93
C ALA A 194 1.41 17.33 -0.49
N ILE A 195 0.97 16.49 0.43
CA ILE A 195 1.06 16.77 1.87
C ILE A 195 2.53 16.73 2.27
N LEU A 196 2.97 17.73 3.06
CA LEU A 196 4.32 17.76 3.61
C LEU A 196 4.30 17.23 5.04
N GLY A 197 4.88 16.06 5.24
CA GLY A 197 5.04 15.42 6.54
C GLY A 197 6.37 15.77 7.21
N ARG A 198 6.39 15.87 8.55
CA ARG A 198 7.58 16.21 9.32
C ARG A 198 7.91 15.16 10.38
N GLY A 199 8.12 13.92 9.99
CA GLY A 199 8.51 12.84 10.91
C GLY A 199 7.40 12.51 11.92
N LYS A 200 7.56 12.90 13.19
CA LYS A 200 6.64 12.50 14.26
C LYS A 200 5.24 13.13 14.15
N TYR A 201 5.07 14.18 13.35
CA TYR A 201 3.81 14.91 13.17
C TYR A 201 3.62 15.25 11.69
N PHE A 202 2.37 15.20 11.20
CA PHE A 202 1.98 15.72 9.90
C PHE A 202 1.89 17.24 9.96
#